data_c0bd7a384ef4d650dbb1ad860651a8a8
#
_entry.id   c0bd7a384ef4d650dbb1ad860651a8a8
#
_cell.length_a   1.000
_cell.length_b   1.000
_cell.length_c   1.000
_cell.angle_alpha   90.00
_cell.angle_beta   90.00
_cell.angle_gamma   90.00
#
_symmetry.space_group_name_H-M   'P 1'
#
loop_
_entity.id
_entity.type
_entity.pdbx_description
1 polymer ?
#
loop_
_entity_poly.entity_id
_entity_poly.type
_entity_poly.pdbx_seq_one_letter_code
_entity_poly.pdbx_strand_id
1 'polypeptide(L)'
;AEELRTREPEPKPWFRCKVVLSGSENDDPGFTQLIESCGAMVVADRYCYGSLPGREEIAVAAGQSPLDAIARHYIDTSMCPRYMEQHVMRERKQYLADLAKEYNADGIIVESNKFCEYWSYERTIDTIILNRDFGIPVCSIEKEYINNASGQLRTRFQAFIESIEIKKIQEGK
;
A
#
# COMPACT_ATOMS: atom_id res chain seq x y z
N ALA A 1 1.42 -12.36 -19.69
CA ALA A 1 0.05 -12.08 -19.17
C ALA A 1 -0.83 -13.31 -19.26
N GLU A 2 -0.91 -14.01 -20.42
CA GLU A 2 -1.74 -15.21 -20.63
C GLU A 2 -1.39 -16.34 -19.65
N GLU A 3 -0.10 -16.64 -19.51
CA GLU A 3 0.41 -17.65 -18.58
C GLU A 3 -0.02 -17.36 -17.12
N LEU A 4 0.01 -16.10 -16.69
CA LEU A 4 -0.40 -15.71 -15.35
C LEU A 4 -1.92 -15.82 -15.13
N ARG A 5 -2.72 -15.68 -16.19
CA ARG A 5 -4.18 -15.83 -16.12
C ARG A 5 -4.63 -17.28 -16.04
N THR A 6 -3.86 -18.18 -16.63
CA THR A 6 -4.17 -19.62 -16.71
C THR A 6 -3.43 -20.45 -15.65
N ARG A 7 -2.44 -19.87 -14.97
CA ARG A 7 -1.68 -20.54 -13.94
C ARG A 7 -2.54 -20.77 -12.70
N GLU A 8 -2.65 -22.02 -12.28
CA GLU A 8 -3.20 -22.31 -10.96
C GLU A 8 -2.24 -21.78 -9.88
N PRO A 9 -2.69 -20.91 -8.98
CA PRO A 9 -1.84 -20.42 -7.91
C PRO A 9 -1.45 -21.55 -6.97
N GLU A 10 -0.19 -21.58 -6.56
CA GLU A 10 0.23 -22.46 -5.49
C GLU A 10 -0.53 -22.10 -4.21
N PRO A 11 -1.12 -23.07 -3.50
CA PRO A 11 -1.86 -22.78 -2.28
C PRO A 11 -0.90 -22.19 -1.25
N LYS A 12 -1.12 -20.96 -0.84
CA LYS A 12 -0.40 -20.38 0.29
C LYS A 12 -0.86 -21.09 1.57
N PRO A 13 0.05 -21.72 2.32
CA PRO A 13 -0.35 -22.67 3.37
C PRO A 13 -1.19 -22.05 4.47
N TRP A 14 -1.03 -20.75 4.74
CA TRP A 14 -1.84 -20.09 5.76
C TRP A 14 -1.64 -18.55 5.77
N PHE A 15 -2.69 -17.82 5.94
CA PHE A 15 -2.69 -16.39 6.29
C PHE A 15 -3.99 -16.02 7.02
N ARG A 16 -3.92 -15.00 7.88
CA ARG A 16 -5.03 -14.53 8.72
C ARG A 16 -5.80 -13.38 8.08
N CYS A 17 -5.09 -12.51 7.38
CA CYS A 17 -5.68 -11.35 6.70
C CYS A 17 -4.87 -10.96 5.47
N LYS A 18 -5.51 -10.17 4.60
CA LYS A 18 -4.91 -9.55 3.42
C LYS A 18 -4.65 -8.09 3.69
N VAL A 19 -3.50 -7.58 3.29
CA VAL A 19 -3.13 -6.18 3.48
C VAL A 19 -2.57 -5.55 2.21
N VAL A 20 -2.84 -4.26 2.05
CA VAL A 20 -2.18 -3.40 1.06
C VAL A 20 -1.08 -2.62 1.75
N LEU A 21 0.06 -2.46 1.09
CA LEU A 21 1.16 -1.60 1.54
C LEU A 21 1.10 -0.24 0.86
N SER A 22 1.35 0.81 1.60
CA SER A 22 1.52 2.17 1.08
C SER A 22 2.53 2.91 1.93
N GLY A 23 3.25 3.83 1.34
CA GLY A 23 4.18 4.63 2.14
C GLY A 23 5.32 5.23 1.34
N SER A 24 6.34 5.64 2.07
CA SER A 24 7.62 6.01 1.51
C SER A 24 8.28 4.79 0.87
N GLU A 25 9.27 5.05 0.03
CA GLU A 25 9.93 4.01 -0.75
C GLU A 25 10.49 2.87 0.10
N ASN A 26 10.15 1.67 -0.29
CA ASN A 26 10.62 0.45 0.36
C ASN A 26 11.12 -0.55 -0.69
N ASP A 27 12.41 -0.75 -0.75
CA ASP A 27 13.11 -1.70 -1.60
C ASP A 27 13.66 -2.91 -0.81
N ASP A 28 13.30 -3.00 0.49
CA ASP A 28 13.69 -4.11 1.36
C ASP A 28 12.64 -5.22 1.35
N PRO A 29 12.90 -6.37 0.68
CA PRO A 29 11.99 -7.51 0.70
C PRO A 29 11.83 -8.10 2.11
N GLY A 30 12.78 -7.87 3.01
CA GLY A 30 12.70 -8.29 4.40
C GLY A 30 11.55 -7.62 5.17
N PHE A 31 11.15 -6.42 4.77
CA PHE A 31 9.99 -5.76 5.36
C PHE A 31 8.68 -6.49 5.02
N THR A 32 8.48 -6.83 3.76
CA THR A 32 7.33 -7.64 3.32
C THR A 32 7.35 -9.02 3.97
N GLN A 33 8.51 -9.67 4.00
CA GLN A 33 8.68 -10.96 4.66
C GLN A 33 8.34 -10.90 6.16
N LEU A 34 8.70 -9.82 6.84
CA LEU A 34 8.36 -9.63 8.25
C LEU A 34 6.84 -9.55 8.44
N ILE A 35 6.13 -8.78 7.62
CA ILE A 35 4.66 -8.68 7.66
C ILE A 35 4.03 -10.05 7.43
N GLU A 36 4.46 -10.76 6.40
CA GLU A 36 3.93 -12.07 6.05
C GLU A 36 4.25 -13.15 7.11
N SER A 37 5.40 -13.04 7.78
CA SER A 37 5.74 -13.92 8.89
C SER A 37 4.85 -13.73 10.13
N CYS A 38 4.14 -12.59 10.22
CA CYS A 38 3.14 -12.34 11.26
C CYS A 38 1.76 -12.90 10.91
N GLY A 39 1.58 -13.45 9.71
CA GLY A 39 0.33 -14.06 9.26
C GLY A 39 -0.52 -13.19 8.36
N ALA A 40 -0.05 -12.06 7.88
CA ALA A 40 -0.71 -11.31 6.81
C ALA A 40 -0.28 -11.82 5.43
N MET A 41 -1.10 -11.55 4.41
CA MET A 41 -0.73 -11.67 3.00
C MET A 41 -0.69 -10.29 2.39
N VAL A 42 0.45 -9.88 1.87
CA VAL A 42 0.57 -8.62 1.11
C VAL A 42 0.03 -8.87 -0.29
N VAL A 43 -1.10 -8.25 -0.62
CA VAL A 43 -1.81 -8.51 -1.89
C VAL A 43 -1.59 -7.42 -2.93
N ALA A 44 -1.23 -6.22 -2.51
CA ALA A 44 -0.89 -5.10 -3.40
C ALA A 44 -0.03 -4.07 -2.68
N ASP A 45 0.60 -3.22 -3.45
CA ASP A 45 1.34 -2.07 -2.95
C ASP A 45 0.98 -0.79 -3.71
N ARG A 46 1.28 0.34 -3.09
CA ARG A 46 1.24 1.67 -3.70
C ARG A 46 2.55 2.39 -3.44
N TYR A 47 3.61 1.90 -4.03
CA TYR A 47 4.92 2.56 -4.01
C TYR A 47 5.20 3.24 -5.33
N CYS A 48 5.89 4.39 -5.31
CA CYS A 48 6.15 5.20 -6.50
C CYS A 48 6.98 4.48 -7.57
N TYR A 49 7.83 3.55 -7.18
CA TYR A 49 8.55 2.64 -8.10
C TYR A 49 8.22 1.16 -7.86
N GLY A 50 7.13 0.89 -7.14
CA GLY A 50 6.51 -0.42 -7.04
C GLY A 50 5.46 -0.63 -8.11
N SER A 51 4.25 -1.02 -7.71
CA SER A 51 3.17 -1.31 -8.66
C SER A 51 2.51 -0.07 -9.26
N LEU A 52 2.54 1.07 -8.58
CA LEU A 52 1.79 2.27 -8.99
C LEU A 52 2.05 2.71 -10.44
N PRO A 53 3.30 2.91 -10.90
CA PRO A 53 3.54 3.40 -12.25
C PRO A 53 3.24 2.39 -13.36
N GLY A 54 3.14 1.13 -13.03
CA GLY A 54 2.87 0.05 -14.00
C GLY A 54 1.40 -0.38 -14.10
N ARG A 55 0.51 0.25 -13.36
CA ARG A 55 -0.92 -0.12 -13.36
C ARG A 55 -1.67 0.38 -14.59
N GLU A 56 -1.18 1.42 -15.24
CA GLU A 56 -1.79 2.01 -16.44
C GLU A 56 -0.82 1.95 -17.61
N GLU A 57 -1.35 1.71 -18.81
CA GLU A 57 -0.54 1.74 -20.03
C GLU A 57 -0.19 3.17 -20.41
N ILE A 58 1.04 3.38 -20.84
CA ILE A 58 1.50 4.69 -21.32
C ILE A 58 1.05 4.88 -22.77
N ALA A 59 0.03 5.70 -22.98
CA ALA A 59 -0.42 6.05 -24.32
C ALA A 59 0.53 7.07 -24.96
N VAL A 60 1.05 6.77 -26.12
CA VAL A 60 1.88 7.68 -26.94
C VAL A 60 1.02 8.25 -28.06
N ALA A 61 0.74 9.55 -28.03
CA ALA A 61 -0.04 10.21 -29.08
C ALA A 61 0.75 10.31 -30.40
N ALA A 62 0.02 10.41 -31.51
CA ALA A 62 0.64 10.59 -32.82
C ALA A 62 1.53 11.84 -32.84
N GLY A 63 2.80 11.69 -33.19
CA GLY A 63 3.80 12.77 -33.21
C GLY A 63 4.41 13.13 -31.85
N GLN A 64 3.98 12.51 -30.77
CA GLN A 64 4.59 12.68 -29.45
C GLN A 64 5.87 11.84 -29.32
N SER A 65 6.88 12.42 -28.69
CA SER A 65 8.08 11.65 -28.29
C SER A 65 7.72 10.60 -27.24
N PRO A 66 8.13 9.33 -27.38
CA PRO A 66 7.95 8.33 -26.33
C PRO A 66 8.51 8.76 -24.97
N LEU A 67 9.64 9.47 -24.96
CA LEU A 67 10.25 9.98 -23.73
C LEU A 67 9.36 11.04 -23.05
N ASP A 68 8.73 11.91 -23.82
CA ASP A 68 7.79 12.91 -23.28
C ASP A 68 6.53 12.22 -22.70
N ALA A 69 6.00 11.21 -23.38
CA ALA A 69 4.88 10.42 -22.89
C ALA A 69 5.20 9.72 -21.55
N ILE A 70 6.37 9.11 -21.45
CA ILE A 70 6.85 8.46 -20.22
C ILE A 70 7.01 9.49 -19.11
N ALA A 71 7.67 10.62 -19.37
CA ALA A 71 7.89 11.66 -18.37
C ALA A 71 6.58 12.21 -17.83
N ARG A 72 5.60 12.50 -18.69
CA ARG A 72 4.27 12.95 -18.30
C ARG A 72 3.55 11.91 -17.46
N HIS A 73 3.53 10.66 -17.91
CA HIS A 73 2.88 9.58 -17.17
C HIS A 73 3.42 9.50 -15.73
N TYR A 74 4.73 9.47 -15.54
CA TYR A 74 5.33 9.38 -14.21
C TYR A 74 5.07 10.62 -13.34
N ILE A 75 4.99 11.80 -13.92
CA ILE A 75 4.65 13.03 -13.19
C ILE A 75 3.18 13.02 -12.78
N ASP A 76 2.29 12.74 -13.72
CA ASP A 76 0.84 12.85 -13.53
C ASP A 76 0.29 11.74 -12.63
N THR A 77 0.83 10.50 -12.72
CA THR A 77 0.35 9.35 -11.97
C THR A 77 1.07 9.11 -10.64
N SER A 78 2.15 9.84 -10.34
CA SER A 78 2.96 9.57 -9.14
C SER A 78 2.19 9.73 -7.83
N MET A 79 1.15 10.56 -7.79
CA MET A 79 0.35 10.85 -6.60
C MET A 79 1.21 11.09 -5.35
N CYS A 80 2.35 11.79 -5.53
CA CYS A 80 3.31 12.00 -4.46
C CYS A 80 2.71 12.88 -3.34
N PRO A 81 2.92 12.60 -2.05
CA PRO A 81 2.48 13.45 -0.96
C PRO A 81 3.01 14.88 -0.98
N ARG A 82 4.02 15.18 -1.80
CA ARG A 82 4.47 16.57 -2.06
C ARG A 82 3.40 17.43 -2.72
N TYR A 83 2.48 16.83 -3.46
CA TYR A 83 1.33 17.54 -4.03
C TYR A 83 0.25 17.69 -2.96
N MET A 84 0.29 18.85 -2.28
CA MET A 84 -0.51 19.13 -1.07
C MET A 84 -1.89 19.72 -1.38
N GLU A 85 -2.30 19.79 -2.64
CA GLU A 85 -3.61 20.28 -3.01
C GLU A 85 -4.72 19.35 -2.45
N GLN A 86 -5.78 19.96 -1.95
CA GLN A 86 -6.83 19.24 -1.24
C GLN A 86 -7.50 18.14 -2.09
N HIS A 87 -7.69 18.39 -3.38
CA HIS A 87 -8.28 17.40 -4.29
C HIS A 87 -7.32 16.21 -4.49
N VAL A 88 -6.03 16.45 -4.71
CA VAL A 88 -5.02 15.39 -4.87
C VAL A 88 -4.88 14.54 -3.61
N MET A 89 -4.96 15.16 -2.42
CA MET A 89 -5.02 14.42 -1.17
C MET A 89 -6.21 13.46 -1.12
N ARG A 90 -7.39 13.90 -1.52
CA ARG A 90 -8.60 13.06 -1.54
C ARG A 90 -8.49 11.93 -2.55
N GLU A 91 -7.97 12.22 -3.73
CA GLU A 91 -7.73 11.23 -4.78
C GLU A 91 -6.79 10.11 -4.30
N ARG A 92 -5.71 10.45 -3.58
CA ARG A 92 -4.83 9.43 -2.98
C ARG A 92 -5.55 8.51 -2.01
N LYS A 93 -6.45 9.05 -1.16
CA LYS A 93 -7.23 8.26 -0.20
C LYS A 93 -8.24 7.36 -0.93
N GLN A 94 -8.92 7.92 -1.92
CA GLN A 94 -9.84 7.16 -2.76
C GLN A 94 -9.10 6.02 -3.47
N TYR A 95 -7.96 6.31 -4.08
CA TYR A 95 -7.13 5.31 -4.74
C TYR A 95 -6.75 4.15 -3.81
N LEU A 96 -6.32 4.45 -2.58
CA LEU A 96 -6.00 3.39 -1.59
C LEU A 96 -7.23 2.57 -1.19
N ALA A 97 -8.37 3.22 -1.04
CA ALA A 97 -9.61 2.53 -0.72
C ALA A 97 -10.07 1.62 -1.88
N ASP A 98 -9.97 2.10 -3.11
CA ASP A 98 -10.31 1.33 -4.31
C ASP A 98 -9.35 0.15 -4.50
N LEU A 99 -8.05 0.36 -4.26
CA LEU A 99 -7.04 -0.70 -4.29
C LEU A 99 -7.33 -1.78 -3.24
N ALA A 100 -7.65 -1.38 -2.01
CA ALA A 100 -8.01 -2.32 -0.96
C ALA A 100 -9.26 -3.14 -1.32
N LYS A 101 -10.24 -2.50 -1.94
CA LYS A 101 -11.47 -3.17 -2.42
C LYS A 101 -11.18 -4.12 -3.59
N GLU A 102 -10.38 -3.70 -4.57
CA GLU A 102 -10.00 -4.51 -5.74
C GLU A 102 -9.37 -5.83 -5.32
N TYR A 103 -8.47 -5.79 -4.33
CA TYR A 103 -7.76 -6.98 -3.84
C TYR A 103 -8.44 -7.66 -2.65
N ASN A 104 -9.63 -7.22 -2.25
CA ASN A 104 -10.33 -7.71 -1.06
C ASN A 104 -9.43 -7.70 0.16
N ALA A 105 -8.70 -6.60 0.37
CA ALA A 105 -7.83 -6.43 1.51
C ALA A 105 -8.61 -6.10 2.78
N ASP A 106 -8.18 -6.63 3.89
CA ASP A 106 -8.79 -6.45 5.21
C ASP A 106 -8.28 -5.20 5.92
N GLY A 107 -7.15 -4.65 5.47
CA GLY A 107 -6.55 -3.45 6.03
C GLY A 107 -5.39 -2.93 5.19
N ILE A 108 -4.89 -1.77 5.60
CA ILE A 108 -3.77 -1.09 4.92
C ILE A 108 -2.65 -0.86 5.93
N ILE A 109 -1.41 -1.14 5.54
CA ILE A 109 -0.22 -0.74 6.30
C ILE A 109 0.37 0.48 5.60
N VAL A 110 0.39 1.62 6.30
CA VAL A 110 1.01 2.85 5.81
C VAL A 110 2.30 3.09 6.56
N GLU A 111 3.40 3.10 5.83
CA GLU A 111 4.71 3.29 6.42
C GLU A 111 5.33 4.63 6.00
N SER A 112 6.15 5.20 6.86
CA SER A 112 7.01 6.32 6.54
C SER A 112 8.43 6.08 7.04
N ASN A 113 9.42 6.49 6.25
CA ASN A 113 10.78 6.55 6.74
C ASN A 113 10.93 7.71 7.72
N LYS A 114 11.71 7.53 8.78
CA LYS A 114 12.09 8.62 9.68
C LYS A 114 12.64 9.80 8.89
N PHE A 115 12.29 11.01 9.33
CA PHE A 115 12.66 12.28 8.70
C PHE A 115 12.04 12.54 7.32
N CYS A 116 11.13 11.69 6.83
CA CYS A 116 10.33 11.98 5.65
C CYS A 116 9.05 12.73 6.07
N GLU A 117 9.10 14.06 6.08
CA GLU A 117 7.99 14.91 6.54
C GLU A 117 6.70 14.68 5.74
N TYR A 118 6.79 14.57 4.42
CA TYR A 118 5.63 14.37 3.55
C TYR A 118 4.88 13.08 3.85
N TRP A 119 5.60 11.97 3.96
CA TRP A 119 4.99 10.70 4.29
C TRP A 119 4.57 10.59 5.75
N SER A 120 5.26 11.26 6.67
CA SER A 120 4.84 11.32 8.07
C SER A 120 3.50 12.02 8.23
N TYR A 121 3.31 13.12 7.49
CA TYR A 121 2.04 13.85 7.44
C TYR A 121 0.93 13.00 6.76
N GLU A 122 1.23 12.46 5.58
CA GLU A 122 0.30 11.61 4.81
C GLU A 122 -0.16 10.40 5.62
N ARG A 123 0.76 9.68 6.25
CA ARG A 123 0.49 8.53 7.11
C ARG A 123 -0.50 8.84 8.22
N THR A 124 -0.37 10.02 8.84
CA THR A 124 -1.29 10.46 9.90
C THR A 124 -2.69 10.69 9.34
N ILE A 125 -2.79 11.38 8.21
CA ILE A 125 -4.06 11.66 7.54
C ILE A 125 -4.70 10.37 7.02
N ASP A 126 -3.93 9.48 6.42
CA ASP A 126 -4.40 8.17 5.94
C ASP A 126 -5.07 7.38 7.07
N THR A 127 -4.42 7.34 8.23
CA THR A 127 -4.97 6.63 9.40
C THR A 127 -6.36 7.16 9.79
N ILE A 128 -6.55 8.47 9.74
CA ILE A 128 -7.81 9.10 10.12
C ILE A 128 -8.87 8.91 9.04
N ILE A 129 -8.55 9.26 7.79
CA ILE A 129 -9.53 9.31 6.71
C ILE A 129 -9.94 7.90 6.26
N LEU A 130 -9.00 6.99 6.04
CA LEU A 130 -9.31 5.63 5.59
C LEU A 130 -10.15 4.88 6.63
N ASN A 131 -9.88 5.09 7.91
CA ASN A 131 -10.66 4.47 8.95
C ASN A 131 -12.06 5.09 9.09
N ARG A 132 -12.15 6.44 9.14
CA ARG A 132 -13.41 7.15 9.37
C ARG A 132 -14.35 7.09 8.16
N ASP A 133 -13.83 7.38 6.96
CA ASP A 133 -14.65 7.60 5.77
C ASP A 133 -14.86 6.32 4.94
N PHE A 134 -13.91 5.39 5.01
CA PHE A 134 -13.96 4.12 4.26
C PHE A 134 -14.11 2.87 5.15
N GLY A 135 -14.00 3.01 6.46
CA GLY A 135 -14.08 1.90 7.41
C GLY A 135 -12.92 0.90 7.31
N ILE A 136 -11.82 1.29 6.66
CA ILE A 136 -10.66 0.42 6.42
C ILE A 136 -9.68 0.55 7.60
N PRO A 137 -9.33 -0.54 8.30
CA PRO A 137 -8.31 -0.52 9.34
C PRO A 137 -6.94 -0.12 8.78
N VAL A 138 -6.22 0.75 9.50
CA VAL A 138 -4.89 1.21 9.08
C VAL A 138 -3.86 0.96 10.18
N CYS A 139 -2.77 0.29 9.81
CA CYS A 139 -1.56 0.20 10.63
C CYS A 139 -0.57 1.26 10.20
N SER A 140 -0.32 2.23 11.07
CA SER A 140 0.60 3.34 10.82
C SER A 140 1.97 3.01 11.39
N ILE A 141 2.99 2.96 10.53
CA ILE A 141 4.36 2.57 10.90
C ILE A 141 5.34 3.69 10.54
N GLU A 142 6.23 4.00 11.47
CA GLU A 142 7.44 4.77 11.19
C GLU A 142 8.65 3.84 11.33
N LYS A 143 9.52 3.83 10.33
CA LYS A 143 10.69 2.96 10.30
C LYS A 143 11.94 3.72 9.87
N GLU A 144 13.10 3.19 10.18
CA GLU A 144 14.36 3.57 9.55
C GLU A 144 14.45 2.90 8.17
N TYR A 145 15.23 3.49 7.27
CA TYR A 145 15.44 2.92 5.95
C TYR A 145 16.01 1.49 6.06
N ILE A 146 17.04 1.34 6.91
CA ILE A 146 17.57 0.01 7.25
C ILE A 146 16.79 -0.50 8.46
N ASN A 147 16.12 -1.63 8.29
CA ASN A 147 15.21 -2.17 9.30
C ASN A 147 15.96 -2.84 10.46
N ASN A 148 16.37 -2.05 11.46
CA ASN A 148 17.02 -2.52 12.69
C ASN A 148 16.02 -2.86 13.82
N ALA A 149 14.74 -2.54 13.65
CA ALA A 149 13.71 -2.62 14.71
C ALA A 149 12.69 -3.76 14.47
N SER A 150 13.13 -4.89 13.94
CA SER A 150 12.26 -6.01 13.55
C SER A 150 11.34 -6.53 14.67
N GLY A 151 11.80 -6.53 15.92
CA GLY A 151 10.99 -6.95 17.06
C GLY A 151 9.82 -6.04 17.37
N GLN A 152 10.04 -4.72 17.36
CA GLN A 152 8.97 -3.74 17.59
C GLN A 152 7.95 -3.75 16.45
N LEU A 153 8.42 -3.83 15.21
CA LEU A 153 7.55 -3.90 14.04
C LEU A 153 6.71 -5.19 14.07
N ARG A 154 7.31 -6.32 14.41
CA ARG A 154 6.59 -7.59 14.58
C ARG A 154 5.43 -7.47 15.56
N THR A 155 5.67 -6.91 16.74
CA THR A 155 4.64 -6.71 17.75
C THR A 155 3.49 -5.83 17.23
N ARG A 156 3.81 -4.76 16.49
CA ARG A 156 2.80 -3.88 15.90
C ARG A 156 1.98 -4.56 14.80
N PHE A 157 2.63 -5.34 13.93
CA PHE A 157 1.92 -6.09 12.90
C PHE A 157 1.03 -7.17 13.50
N GLN A 158 1.50 -7.90 14.49
CA GLN A 158 0.70 -8.90 15.20
C GLN A 158 -0.54 -8.26 15.83
N ALA A 159 -0.39 -7.17 16.59
CA ALA A 159 -1.51 -6.45 17.19
C ALA A 159 -2.52 -5.94 16.14
N PHE A 160 -2.03 -5.46 14.99
CA PHE A 160 -2.89 -5.01 13.89
C PHE A 160 -3.68 -6.18 13.28
N ILE A 161 -3.01 -7.30 13.00
CA ILE A 161 -3.65 -8.50 12.46
C ILE A 161 -4.71 -9.03 13.42
N GLU A 162 -4.40 -9.10 14.71
CA GLU A 162 -5.37 -9.48 15.75
C GLU A 162 -6.58 -8.55 15.79
N SER A 163 -6.37 -7.24 15.65
CA SER A 163 -7.48 -6.27 15.60
C SER A 163 -8.40 -6.50 14.41
N ILE A 164 -7.85 -6.87 13.25
CA ILE A 164 -8.62 -7.23 12.06
C ILE A 164 -9.46 -8.49 12.30
N GLU A 165 -8.87 -9.53 12.90
CA GLU A 165 -9.60 -10.76 13.21
C GLU A 165 -10.74 -10.52 14.19
N ILE A 166 -10.52 -9.73 15.23
CA ILE A 166 -11.58 -9.37 16.19
C ILE A 166 -12.72 -8.66 15.45
N LYS A 167 -12.40 -7.72 14.57
CA LYS A 167 -13.40 -7.02 13.78
C LYS A 167 -14.20 -7.98 12.90
N LYS A 168 -13.54 -8.91 12.20
CA LYS A 168 -14.21 -9.93 11.37
C LYS A 168 -15.18 -10.80 12.20
N ILE A 169 -14.74 -11.25 13.36
CA ILE A 169 -15.59 -12.04 14.28
C ILE A 169 -16.83 -11.23 14.72
N GLN A 170 -16.66 -9.94 15.04
CA GLN A 170 -17.76 -9.08 15.43
C GLN A 170 -18.74 -8.81 14.29
N GLU A 171 -18.27 -8.79 13.05
CA GLU A 171 -19.09 -8.63 11.85
C GLU A 171 -19.70 -9.95 11.32
N GLY A 172 -19.41 -11.08 11.97
CA GLY A 172 -19.92 -12.41 11.60
C GLY A 172 -19.29 -12.98 10.32
N LYS A 173 -18.05 -12.58 10.04
CA LYS A 173 -17.29 -13.03 8.86
C LYS A 173 -16.19 -14.03 9.25
#